data_9a826e12411bb3adbe4d4fdd37dffe3b
#
_entry.id   9a826e12411bb3adbe4d4fdd37dffe3b
#
_cell.length_a   1.000
_cell.length_b   1.000
_cell.length_c   1.000
_cell.angle_alpha   90.00
_cell.angle_beta   90.00
_cell.angle_gamma   90.00
#
_symmetry.space_group_name_H-M   'P 1'
#
loop_
_entity.id
_entity.type
_entity.pdbx_description
1 polymer ?
#
loop_
_entity_poly.entity_id
_entity_poly.type
_entity_poly.pdbx_seq_one_letter_code
_entity_poly.pdbx_strand_id
1 'polypeptide(L)'
;MEINYQETSKDLLTRIDIHEKYGSANIDQWTTDLLKPQAGMNILDIGCGAGKLCFLFDDYTKGAAKITGGDFSEELLAKARAKNFERGIKIDFQFLDFNKHFDFPDNTFDLCTSAFAIYYASDLEFTFGEAHRVLKPNGRLFVSGPLPENKKMFYDIIKEATNATIPPMPGSSRFKGDIFSTIDRLFARTELHTFENHLTFPDVAPFIEYVRASLSEDRKLWTSMFNGKEEYETLIGKISDVATRWLERDGKLVMTKVVGGILATK
;
A
#
# COMPACT_ATOMS: atom_id res chain seq x y z
N MET A 1 -26.16 14.28 8.97
CA MET A 1 -24.71 14.15 9.34
C MET A 1 -24.00 13.75 8.06
N GLU A 2 -23.08 14.57 7.62
CA GLU A 2 -22.32 14.34 6.38
C GLU A 2 -21.38 13.13 6.56
N ILE A 3 -21.26 12.29 5.52
CA ILE A 3 -20.38 11.12 5.58
C ILE A 3 -18.94 11.60 5.41
N ASN A 4 -18.07 11.22 6.34
CA ASN A 4 -16.66 11.54 6.27
C ASN A 4 -15.91 10.52 5.40
N TYR A 5 -15.37 10.98 4.26
CA TYR A 5 -14.52 10.19 3.37
C TYR A 5 -13.02 10.39 3.63
N GLN A 6 -12.65 11.15 4.65
CA GLN A 6 -11.25 11.24 5.05
C GLN A 6 -10.86 10.01 5.86
N GLU A 7 -9.69 9.49 5.62
CA GLU A 7 -9.17 8.37 6.39
C GLU A 7 -9.03 8.76 7.86
N THR A 8 -9.73 8.03 8.71
CA THR A 8 -9.56 8.16 10.15
C THR A 8 -8.55 7.13 10.65
N SER A 9 -7.84 7.44 11.74
CA SER A 9 -6.98 6.47 12.38
C SER A 9 -7.74 5.19 12.78
N LYS A 10 -9.03 5.33 13.12
CA LYS A 10 -9.90 4.21 13.44
C LYS A 10 -10.12 3.29 12.24
N ASP A 11 -10.46 3.83 11.07
CA ASP A 11 -10.71 3.02 9.87
C ASP A 11 -9.45 2.29 9.41
N LEU A 12 -8.31 2.97 9.45
CA LEU A 12 -7.02 2.36 9.15
C LEU A 12 -6.70 1.20 10.11
N LEU A 13 -6.83 1.43 11.43
CA LEU A 13 -6.57 0.40 12.44
C LEU A 13 -7.55 -0.77 12.30
N THR A 14 -8.84 -0.51 12.08
CA THR A 14 -9.84 -1.56 11.82
C THR A 14 -9.42 -2.45 10.64
N ARG A 15 -8.96 -1.87 9.53
CA ARG A 15 -8.50 -2.67 8.39
C ARG A 15 -7.23 -3.46 8.71
N ILE A 16 -6.29 -2.88 9.46
CA ILE A 16 -5.07 -3.58 9.89
C ILE A 16 -5.44 -4.78 10.77
N ASP A 17 -6.26 -4.58 11.81
CA ASP A 17 -6.71 -5.64 12.72
C ASP A 17 -7.42 -6.78 11.98
N ILE A 18 -8.26 -6.44 10.98
CA ILE A 18 -8.94 -7.43 10.15
C ILE A 18 -7.92 -8.22 9.31
N HIS A 19 -6.90 -7.56 8.75
CA HIS A 19 -5.84 -8.25 8.02
C HIS A 19 -5.02 -9.18 8.91
N GLU A 20 -4.71 -8.79 10.13
CA GLU A 20 -3.97 -9.61 11.10
C GLU A 20 -4.80 -10.81 11.57
N LYS A 21 -6.09 -10.59 11.83
CA LYS A 21 -6.97 -11.61 12.41
C LYS A 21 -7.43 -12.66 11.40
N TYR A 22 -7.70 -12.27 10.17
CA TYR A 22 -8.34 -13.12 9.16
C TYR A 22 -7.43 -13.45 7.97
N GLY A 23 -6.25 -12.83 7.88
CA GLY A 23 -5.31 -13.01 6.79
C GLY A 23 -4.50 -14.30 6.90
N SER A 24 -4.12 -14.82 5.75
CA SER A 24 -3.30 -16.02 5.60
C SER A 24 -1.80 -15.74 5.49
N ALA A 25 -1.40 -14.48 5.25
CA ALA A 25 -0.02 -14.11 4.95
C ALA A 25 0.34 -12.71 5.48
N ASN A 26 1.63 -12.51 5.76
CA ASN A 26 2.17 -11.27 6.29
C ASN A 26 3.00 -10.55 5.21
N ILE A 27 2.57 -9.34 4.81
CA ILE A 27 3.23 -8.54 3.78
C ILE A 27 4.63 -8.05 4.23
N ASP A 28 4.82 -7.80 5.52
CA ASP A 28 6.10 -7.32 6.05
C ASP A 28 7.16 -8.43 5.95
N GLN A 29 6.78 -9.68 6.28
CA GLN A 29 7.63 -10.84 6.11
C GLN A 29 7.96 -11.08 4.63
N TRP A 30 6.94 -11.04 3.74
CA TRP A 30 7.14 -11.18 2.30
C TRP A 30 8.12 -10.12 1.76
N THR A 31 7.97 -8.86 2.21
CA THR A 31 8.84 -7.75 1.78
C THR A 31 10.28 -7.98 2.23
N THR A 32 10.50 -8.38 3.47
CA THR A 32 11.85 -8.64 4.00
C THR A 32 12.50 -9.88 3.38
N ASP A 33 11.72 -10.94 3.12
CA ASP A 33 12.21 -12.15 2.45
C ASP A 33 12.61 -11.89 1.00
N LEU A 34 11.89 -11.01 0.30
CA LEU A 34 12.19 -10.62 -1.06
C LEU A 34 13.41 -9.69 -1.12
N LEU A 35 13.46 -8.68 -0.26
CA LEU A 35 14.48 -7.64 -0.32
C LEU A 35 15.77 -8.03 0.40
N LYS A 36 15.69 -8.81 1.46
CA LYS A 36 16.82 -9.24 2.29
C LYS A 36 17.77 -8.08 2.62
N PRO A 37 17.28 -7.02 3.31
CA PRO A 37 18.12 -5.90 3.68
C PRO A 37 19.27 -6.41 4.57
N GLN A 38 20.49 -5.84 4.39
CA GLN A 38 21.69 -6.31 5.07
C GLN A 38 22.32 -5.20 5.92
N ALA A 39 23.09 -5.60 6.91
CA ALA A 39 23.93 -4.70 7.67
C ALA A 39 24.87 -3.90 6.76
N GLY A 40 25.02 -2.62 7.05
CA GLY A 40 25.86 -1.71 6.27
C GLY A 40 25.24 -1.15 5.00
N MET A 41 24.06 -1.61 4.58
CA MET A 41 23.35 -1.01 3.44
C MET A 41 22.89 0.42 3.77
N ASN A 42 22.96 1.30 2.76
CA ASN A 42 22.24 2.57 2.73
C ASN A 42 20.89 2.36 2.03
N ILE A 43 19.80 2.62 2.72
CA ILE A 43 18.42 2.38 2.23
C ILE A 43 17.66 3.71 2.22
N LEU A 44 16.98 4.01 1.10
CA LEU A 44 16.05 5.12 0.97
C LEU A 44 14.62 4.59 0.80
N ASP A 45 13.70 5.03 1.66
CA ASP A 45 12.26 4.77 1.47
C ASP A 45 11.56 6.04 0.97
N ILE A 46 11.09 6.00 -0.28
CA ILE A 46 10.51 7.12 -1.02
C ILE A 46 8.98 7.11 -0.81
N GLY A 47 8.45 8.14 -0.20
CA GLY A 47 7.05 8.18 0.26
C GLY A 47 6.87 7.31 1.50
N CYS A 48 7.75 7.47 2.49
CA CYS A 48 7.83 6.61 3.67
C CYS A 48 6.63 6.75 4.64
N GLY A 49 5.82 7.80 4.49
CA GLY A 49 4.72 8.10 5.39
C GLY A 49 5.19 8.22 6.86
N ALA A 50 4.52 7.50 7.76
CA ALA A 50 4.91 7.41 9.17
C ALA A 50 6.05 6.42 9.43
N GLY A 51 6.80 6.01 8.41
CA GLY A 51 8.04 5.25 8.51
C GLY A 51 7.88 3.73 8.66
N LYS A 52 6.76 3.13 8.26
CA LYS A 52 6.50 1.69 8.46
C LYS A 52 7.64 0.81 7.93
N LEU A 53 8.04 0.96 6.67
CA LEU A 53 9.12 0.17 6.08
C LEU A 53 10.50 0.52 6.68
N CYS A 54 10.72 1.79 7.00
CA CYS A 54 11.96 2.20 7.65
C CYS A 54 12.17 1.47 8.98
N PHE A 55 11.13 1.40 9.82
CA PHE A 55 11.18 0.66 11.09
C PHE A 55 11.31 -0.84 10.88
N LEU A 56 10.62 -1.41 9.88
CA LEU A 56 10.73 -2.83 9.53
C LEU A 56 12.17 -3.20 9.15
N PHE A 57 12.85 -2.37 8.35
CA PHE A 57 14.23 -2.62 7.95
C PHE A 57 15.23 -2.41 9.08
N ASP A 58 14.98 -1.43 9.96
CA ASP A 58 15.77 -1.25 11.18
C ASP A 58 15.71 -2.49 12.07
N ASP A 59 14.49 -2.98 12.34
CA ASP A 59 14.27 -4.20 13.13
C ASP A 59 14.93 -5.43 12.48
N TYR A 60 14.75 -5.62 11.16
CA TYR A 60 15.31 -6.75 10.43
C TYR A 60 16.84 -6.74 10.44
N THR A 61 17.46 -5.59 10.28
CA THR A 61 18.92 -5.42 10.29
C THR A 61 19.50 -5.20 11.69
N LYS A 62 18.67 -5.17 12.73
CA LYS A 62 19.04 -4.88 14.13
C LYS A 62 19.79 -3.55 14.28
N GLY A 63 19.32 -2.52 13.56
CA GLY A 63 19.92 -1.19 13.57
C GLY A 63 21.24 -1.09 12.79
N ALA A 64 21.62 -2.10 12.03
CA ALA A 64 22.90 -2.15 11.34
C ALA A 64 22.88 -1.58 9.91
N ALA A 65 21.72 -1.23 9.35
CA ALA A 65 21.60 -0.49 8.10
C ALA A 65 21.49 1.01 8.37
N LYS A 66 21.91 1.82 7.42
CA LYS A 66 21.65 3.26 7.42
C LYS A 66 20.38 3.53 6.62
N ILE A 67 19.33 3.99 7.30
CA ILE A 67 18.01 4.16 6.71
C ILE A 67 17.64 5.63 6.64
N THR A 68 17.17 6.07 5.47
CA THR A 68 16.60 7.39 5.24
C THR A 68 15.16 7.21 4.77
N GLY A 69 14.21 7.85 5.44
CA GLY A 69 12.81 7.92 5.04
C GLY A 69 12.49 9.31 4.50
N GLY A 70 11.98 9.39 3.27
CA GLY A 70 11.57 10.63 2.65
C GLY A 70 10.07 10.68 2.37
N ASP A 71 9.38 11.76 2.78
CA ASP A 71 7.97 12.00 2.46
C ASP A 71 7.71 13.51 2.30
N PHE A 72 6.69 13.87 1.51
CA PHE A 72 6.32 15.28 1.35
C PHE A 72 5.39 15.78 2.48
N SER A 73 4.82 14.89 3.26
CA SER A 73 3.93 15.20 4.37
C SER A 73 4.71 15.40 5.66
N GLU A 74 4.91 16.66 6.06
CA GLU A 74 5.55 16.98 7.36
C GLU A 74 4.76 16.42 8.55
N GLU A 75 3.43 16.26 8.44
CA GLU A 75 2.63 15.63 9.49
C GLU A 75 3.02 14.16 9.68
N LEU A 76 3.18 13.40 8.59
CA LEU A 76 3.59 12.00 8.65
C LEU A 76 5.05 11.85 9.11
N LEU A 77 5.93 12.74 8.63
CA LEU A 77 7.33 12.78 9.08
C LEU A 77 7.44 13.11 10.58
N ALA A 78 6.60 14.01 11.10
CA ALA A 78 6.56 14.29 12.53
C ALA A 78 6.18 13.06 13.36
N LYS A 79 5.20 12.26 12.90
CA LYS A 79 4.83 10.99 13.53
C LYS A 79 5.97 9.97 13.48
N ALA A 80 6.66 9.87 12.33
CA ALA A 80 7.82 9.00 12.16
C ALA A 80 8.97 9.39 13.08
N ARG A 81 9.30 10.69 13.16
CA ARG A 81 10.34 11.23 14.06
C ARG A 81 10.00 11.00 15.53
N ALA A 82 8.75 11.19 15.95
CA ALA A 82 8.31 10.92 17.31
C ALA A 82 8.51 9.44 17.67
N LYS A 83 8.05 8.52 16.82
CA LYS A 83 8.25 7.08 17.01
C LYS A 83 9.73 6.67 17.01
N ASN A 84 10.55 7.30 16.16
CA ASN A 84 11.99 7.10 16.11
C ASN A 84 12.65 7.47 17.45
N PHE A 85 12.26 8.62 17.99
CA PHE A 85 12.73 9.11 19.31
C PHE A 85 12.28 8.17 20.45
N GLU A 86 11.01 7.79 20.48
CA GLU A 86 10.46 6.87 21.51
C GLU A 86 11.19 5.52 21.51
N ARG A 87 11.57 5.01 20.34
CA ARG A 87 12.30 3.75 20.19
C ARG A 87 13.81 3.87 20.42
N GLY A 88 14.35 5.08 20.54
CA GLY A 88 15.79 5.32 20.70
C GLY A 88 16.64 4.89 19.51
N ILE A 89 16.08 4.88 18.29
CA ILE A 89 16.77 4.48 17.05
C ILE A 89 17.13 5.68 16.18
N LYS A 90 17.94 5.47 15.16
CA LYS A 90 18.58 6.56 14.38
C LYS A 90 18.24 6.47 12.89
N ILE A 91 16.97 6.48 12.56
CA ILE A 91 16.53 6.62 11.17
C ILE A 91 16.48 8.11 10.83
N ASP A 92 16.97 8.48 9.66
CA ASP A 92 16.90 9.86 9.15
C ASP A 92 15.56 10.07 8.41
N PHE A 93 14.71 10.96 8.94
CA PHE A 93 13.43 11.29 8.31
C PHE A 93 13.46 12.73 7.79
N GLN A 94 13.35 12.90 6.46
CA GLN A 94 13.46 14.20 5.82
C GLN A 94 12.37 14.46 4.78
N PHE A 95 12.15 15.73 4.46
CA PHE A 95 11.23 16.11 3.39
C PHE A 95 11.74 15.61 2.05
N LEU A 96 10.87 14.94 1.29
CA LEU A 96 11.13 14.49 -0.06
C LEU A 96 9.83 14.50 -0.88
N ASP A 97 9.77 15.34 -1.90
CA ASP A 97 8.73 15.31 -2.93
C ASP A 97 9.25 14.52 -4.13
N PHE A 98 8.73 13.33 -4.37
CA PHE A 98 9.21 12.47 -5.45
C PHE A 98 8.91 13.02 -6.87
N ASN A 99 8.14 14.11 -6.98
CA ASN A 99 7.96 14.86 -8.23
C ASN A 99 9.04 15.93 -8.44
N LYS A 100 10.05 16.01 -7.56
CA LYS A 100 11.15 16.94 -7.62
C LYS A 100 12.50 16.23 -7.54
N HIS A 101 13.55 16.96 -7.84
CA HIS A 101 14.92 16.47 -7.68
C HIS A 101 15.18 16.00 -6.23
N PHE A 102 15.77 14.80 -6.09
CA PHE A 102 16.14 14.26 -4.78
C PHE A 102 17.47 14.88 -4.34
N ASP A 103 17.48 15.53 -3.20
CA ASP A 103 18.70 16.19 -2.66
C ASP A 103 19.67 15.16 -2.06
N PHE A 104 20.06 14.20 -2.91
CA PHE A 104 21.06 13.18 -2.62
C PHE A 104 22.06 13.09 -3.77
N PRO A 105 23.35 12.82 -3.45
CA PRO A 105 24.35 12.54 -4.48
C PRO A 105 24.00 11.29 -5.30
N ASP A 106 24.55 11.22 -6.51
CA ASP A 106 24.50 10.02 -7.34
C ASP A 106 25.13 8.82 -6.60
N ASN A 107 24.64 7.62 -6.88
CA ASN A 107 25.23 6.36 -6.39
C ASN A 107 25.38 6.30 -4.85
N THR A 108 24.36 6.73 -4.11
CA THR A 108 24.38 6.80 -2.64
C THR A 108 23.75 5.56 -2.00
N PHE A 109 22.66 5.02 -2.57
CA PHE A 109 21.86 3.99 -1.92
C PHE A 109 22.07 2.60 -2.54
N ASP A 110 22.08 1.59 -1.68
CA ASP A 110 22.11 0.19 -2.08
C ASP A 110 20.71 -0.32 -2.44
N LEU A 111 19.68 0.24 -1.77
CA LEU A 111 18.27 -0.09 -1.97
C LEU A 111 17.44 1.18 -1.87
N CYS A 112 16.58 1.41 -2.88
CA CYS A 112 15.47 2.36 -2.80
C CYS A 112 14.16 1.59 -2.73
N THR A 113 13.23 2.02 -1.87
CA THR A 113 11.91 1.43 -1.75
C THR A 113 10.82 2.48 -1.90
N SER A 114 9.64 2.07 -2.37
CA SER A 114 8.42 2.89 -2.32
C SER A 114 7.20 1.98 -2.22
N ALA A 115 6.60 1.91 -1.05
CA ALA A 115 5.43 1.05 -0.82
C ALA A 115 4.14 1.88 -0.78
N PHE A 116 3.21 1.55 -1.67
CA PHE A 116 1.88 2.17 -1.75
C PHE A 116 1.88 3.71 -1.88
N ALA A 117 2.93 4.29 -2.47
CA ALA A 117 3.10 5.74 -2.62
C ALA A 117 3.32 6.19 -4.08
N ILE A 118 4.24 5.59 -4.79
CA ILE A 118 4.77 6.14 -6.05
C ILE A 118 3.77 6.19 -7.22
N TYR A 119 2.65 5.49 -7.12
CA TYR A 119 1.60 5.57 -8.14
C TYR A 119 0.85 6.93 -8.11
N TYR A 120 1.17 7.79 -7.15
CA TYR A 120 0.74 9.20 -7.13
C TYR A 120 1.71 10.15 -7.85
N ALA A 121 2.87 9.67 -8.31
CA ALA A 121 3.82 10.50 -9.05
C ALA A 121 3.19 11.07 -10.33
N SER A 122 3.41 12.35 -10.58
CA SER A 122 2.89 13.03 -11.77
C SER A 122 3.69 12.69 -13.03
N ASP A 123 5.01 12.50 -12.88
CA ASP A 123 5.95 12.13 -13.93
C ASP A 123 6.76 10.91 -13.49
N LEU A 124 6.38 9.73 -14.00
CA LEU A 124 7.04 8.46 -13.65
C LEU A 124 8.47 8.38 -14.19
N GLU A 125 8.70 8.94 -15.40
CA GLU A 125 10.03 8.94 -16.03
C GLU A 125 11.03 9.72 -15.18
N PHE A 126 10.64 10.93 -14.76
CA PHE A 126 11.44 11.75 -13.88
C PHE A 126 11.68 11.07 -12.52
N THR A 127 10.60 10.60 -11.88
CA THR A 127 10.66 10.01 -10.52
C THR A 127 11.56 8.77 -10.49
N PHE A 128 11.42 7.86 -11.47
CA PHE A 128 12.26 6.67 -11.55
C PHE A 128 13.67 6.96 -12.06
N GLY A 129 13.84 8.02 -12.87
CA GLY A 129 15.14 8.55 -13.24
C GLY A 129 15.95 9.02 -12.03
N GLU A 130 15.31 9.75 -11.11
CA GLU A 130 15.93 10.17 -9.85
C GLU A 130 16.24 8.98 -8.93
N ALA A 131 15.30 8.03 -8.78
CA ALA A 131 15.56 6.81 -8.02
C ALA A 131 16.75 6.02 -8.60
N HIS A 132 16.82 5.90 -9.93
CA HIS A 132 17.94 5.29 -10.62
C HIS A 132 19.25 6.05 -10.39
N ARG A 133 19.24 7.39 -10.48
CA ARG A 133 20.42 8.23 -10.28
C ARG A 133 21.04 8.02 -8.90
N VAL A 134 20.22 8.06 -7.85
CA VAL A 134 20.71 7.94 -6.46
C VAL A 134 21.09 6.52 -6.06
N LEU A 135 20.66 5.49 -6.81
CA LEU A 135 21.10 4.12 -6.60
C LEU A 135 22.55 3.91 -7.04
N LYS A 136 23.31 3.14 -6.27
CA LYS A 136 24.65 2.66 -6.65
C LYS A 136 24.57 1.72 -7.86
N PRO A 137 25.66 1.49 -8.59
CA PRO A 137 25.76 0.39 -9.54
C PRO A 137 25.36 -0.95 -8.89
N ASN A 138 24.50 -1.72 -9.52
CA ASN A 138 23.85 -2.93 -8.98
C ASN A 138 22.94 -2.67 -7.76
N GLY A 139 22.65 -1.43 -7.43
CA GLY A 139 21.65 -1.06 -6.44
C GLY A 139 20.24 -1.45 -6.92
N ARG A 140 19.33 -1.67 -5.98
CA ARG A 140 17.98 -2.19 -6.28
C ARG A 140 16.90 -1.17 -5.96
N LEU A 141 15.90 -1.13 -6.81
CA LEU A 141 14.63 -0.44 -6.57
C LEU A 141 13.54 -1.46 -6.27
N PHE A 142 12.77 -1.23 -5.23
CA PHE A 142 11.54 -1.98 -4.95
C PHE A 142 10.35 -1.04 -4.87
N VAL A 143 9.33 -1.35 -5.66
CA VAL A 143 8.06 -0.60 -5.65
C VAL A 143 6.91 -1.55 -5.40
N SER A 144 6.03 -1.25 -4.46
CA SER A 144 4.82 -2.06 -4.25
C SER A 144 3.53 -1.26 -4.36
N GLY A 145 2.48 -1.94 -4.81
CA GLY A 145 1.16 -1.36 -4.99
C GLY A 145 0.09 -2.40 -5.30
N PRO A 146 -1.19 -2.00 -5.33
CA PRO A 146 -2.29 -2.90 -5.59
C PRO A 146 -2.28 -3.37 -7.04
N LEU A 147 -2.57 -4.66 -7.27
CA LEU A 147 -2.84 -5.20 -8.61
C LEU A 147 -4.34 -5.14 -8.94
N PRO A 148 -4.73 -5.25 -10.24
CA PRO A 148 -6.14 -5.21 -10.66
C PRO A 148 -7.03 -6.25 -9.99
N GLU A 149 -6.47 -7.39 -9.62
CA GLU A 149 -7.16 -8.52 -8.99
C GLU A 149 -7.43 -8.29 -7.47
N ASN A 150 -6.87 -7.22 -6.90
CA ASN A 150 -7.00 -6.89 -5.49
C ASN A 150 -8.46 -6.70 -5.07
N LYS A 151 -8.87 -7.37 -4.01
CA LYS A 151 -10.23 -7.30 -3.43
C LYS A 151 -11.38 -7.70 -4.38
N LYS A 152 -11.15 -8.61 -5.32
CA LYS A 152 -12.18 -8.97 -6.32
C LYS A 152 -13.53 -9.33 -5.69
N MET A 153 -13.56 -10.22 -4.68
CA MET A 153 -14.80 -10.61 -3.98
C MET A 153 -15.56 -9.39 -3.40
N PHE A 154 -14.84 -8.44 -2.79
CA PHE A 154 -15.42 -7.22 -2.24
C PHE A 154 -16.18 -6.42 -3.32
N TYR A 155 -15.55 -6.22 -4.48
CA TYR A 155 -16.19 -5.50 -5.59
C TYR A 155 -17.33 -6.29 -6.24
N ASP A 156 -17.21 -7.62 -6.35
CA ASP A 156 -18.25 -8.48 -6.91
C ASP A 156 -19.52 -8.43 -6.03
N ILE A 157 -19.39 -8.48 -4.70
CA ILE A 157 -20.51 -8.35 -3.77
C ILE A 157 -21.16 -6.96 -3.88
N ILE A 158 -20.37 -5.88 -3.94
CA ILE A 158 -20.91 -4.52 -4.10
C ILE A 158 -21.65 -4.38 -5.45
N LYS A 159 -21.06 -4.91 -6.51
CA LYS A 159 -21.69 -4.91 -7.84
C LYS A 159 -23.04 -5.64 -7.83
N GLU A 160 -23.11 -6.81 -7.22
CA GLU A 160 -24.36 -7.57 -7.10
C GLU A 160 -25.40 -6.82 -6.25
N ALA A 161 -24.97 -6.18 -5.15
CA ALA A 161 -25.87 -5.44 -4.25
C ALA A 161 -26.44 -4.16 -4.88
N THR A 162 -25.75 -3.56 -5.87
CA THR A 162 -26.07 -2.23 -6.40
C THR A 162 -26.40 -2.20 -7.88
N ASN A 163 -26.03 -3.25 -8.64
CA ASN A 163 -25.96 -3.25 -10.10
C ASN A 163 -25.07 -2.14 -10.70
N ALA A 164 -24.21 -1.53 -9.87
CA ALA A 164 -23.33 -0.45 -10.31
C ALA A 164 -22.12 -0.98 -11.09
N THR A 165 -21.64 -0.15 -12.01
CA THR A 165 -20.33 -0.39 -12.63
C THR A 165 -19.25 0.01 -11.64
N ILE A 166 -18.39 -0.95 -11.26
CA ILE A 166 -17.25 -0.69 -10.38
C ILE A 166 -16.12 -0.09 -11.22
N PRO A 167 -15.70 1.14 -10.95
CA PRO A 167 -14.57 1.73 -11.66
C PRO A 167 -13.28 0.98 -11.29
N PRO A 168 -12.33 0.83 -12.24
CA PRO A 168 -11.02 0.29 -11.89
C PRO A 168 -10.33 1.21 -10.88
N MET A 169 -9.64 0.61 -9.90
CA MET A 169 -8.83 1.38 -8.97
C MET A 169 -7.69 2.06 -9.74
N PRO A 170 -7.57 3.40 -9.68
CA PRO A 170 -6.56 4.13 -10.47
C PRO A 170 -5.13 3.65 -10.22
N GLY A 171 -4.81 3.34 -8.95
CA GLY A 171 -3.50 2.85 -8.56
C GLY A 171 -3.17 1.48 -9.15
N SER A 172 -4.12 0.55 -9.20
CA SER A 172 -3.88 -0.82 -9.66
C SER A 172 -3.64 -0.90 -11.18
N SER A 173 -4.42 -0.16 -11.96
CA SER A 173 -4.24 -0.10 -13.42
C SER A 173 -2.90 0.52 -13.78
N ARG A 174 -2.54 1.61 -13.11
CA ARG A 174 -1.28 2.31 -13.33
C ARG A 174 -0.07 1.47 -12.91
N PHE A 175 -0.20 0.67 -11.85
CA PHE A 175 0.91 -0.12 -11.30
C PHE A 175 1.40 -1.19 -12.29
N LYS A 176 0.50 -2.00 -12.84
CA LYS A 176 0.83 -3.08 -13.78
C LYS A 176 1.14 -2.57 -15.19
N GLY A 177 0.62 -1.39 -15.55
CA GLY A 177 0.85 -0.75 -16.85
C GLY A 177 2.04 0.20 -16.82
N ASP A 178 1.76 1.47 -16.58
CA ASP A 178 2.73 2.57 -16.77
C ASP A 178 3.95 2.44 -15.86
N ILE A 179 3.74 2.05 -14.58
CA ILE A 179 4.84 1.96 -13.61
C ILE A 179 5.79 0.83 -14.00
N PHE A 180 5.26 -0.37 -14.24
CA PHE A 180 6.10 -1.50 -14.63
C PHE A 180 6.89 -1.21 -15.91
N SER A 181 6.22 -0.72 -16.96
CA SER A 181 6.87 -0.44 -18.24
C SER A 181 7.92 0.67 -18.18
N THR A 182 7.71 1.69 -17.33
CA THR A 182 8.70 2.75 -17.12
C THR A 182 9.94 2.22 -16.40
N ILE A 183 9.76 1.41 -15.36
CA ILE A 183 10.88 0.80 -14.63
C ILE A 183 11.65 -0.16 -15.55
N ASP A 184 10.95 -1.01 -16.31
CA ASP A 184 11.56 -2.00 -17.21
C ASP A 184 12.43 -1.35 -18.29
N ARG A 185 12.08 -0.13 -18.73
CA ARG A 185 12.87 0.63 -19.70
C ARG A 185 14.12 1.30 -19.07
N LEU A 186 14.05 1.69 -17.81
CA LEU A 186 15.11 2.46 -17.14
C LEU A 186 16.15 1.57 -16.42
N PHE A 187 15.77 0.36 -16.03
CA PHE A 187 16.60 -0.53 -15.23
C PHE A 187 17.11 -1.72 -16.04
N ALA A 188 18.28 -2.24 -15.68
CA ALA A 188 18.91 -3.35 -16.40
C ALA A 188 18.13 -4.68 -16.28
N ARG A 189 17.43 -4.87 -15.15
CA ARG A 189 16.61 -6.06 -14.88
C ARG A 189 15.40 -5.66 -14.06
N THR A 190 14.23 -6.18 -14.43
CA THR A 190 12.97 -5.92 -13.73
C THR A 190 12.19 -7.22 -13.54
N GLU A 191 11.72 -7.45 -12.34
CA GLU A 191 10.91 -8.61 -11.97
C GLU A 191 9.63 -8.15 -11.28
N LEU A 192 8.50 -8.76 -11.65
CA LEU A 192 7.22 -8.57 -10.97
C LEU A 192 6.95 -9.77 -10.06
N HIS A 193 6.85 -9.50 -8.79
CA HIS A 193 6.46 -10.45 -7.76
C HIS A 193 5.04 -10.17 -7.30
N THR A 194 4.29 -11.20 -6.94
CA THR A 194 2.92 -11.09 -6.44
C THR A 194 2.83 -11.59 -5.02
N PHE A 195 2.19 -10.82 -4.16
CA PHE A 195 1.83 -11.21 -2.81
C PHE A 195 0.31 -11.35 -2.72
N GLU A 196 -0.16 -12.48 -2.21
CA GLU A 196 -1.57 -12.71 -1.94
C GLU A 196 -1.81 -12.94 -0.46
N ASN A 197 -2.79 -12.23 0.10
CA ASN A 197 -3.27 -12.43 1.44
C ASN A 197 -4.78 -12.74 1.39
N HIS A 198 -5.15 -13.96 1.72
CA HIS A 198 -6.53 -14.43 1.73
C HIS A 198 -7.16 -14.15 3.09
N LEU A 199 -8.03 -13.13 3.16
CA LEU A 199 -8.81 -12.85 4.36
C LEU A 199 -10.04 -13.75 4.36
N THR A 200 -10.08 -14.72 5.26
CA THR A 200 -11.20 -15.66 5.39
C THR A 200 -12.10 -15.22 6.53
N PHE A 201 -13.29 -14.73 6.20
CA PHE A 201 -14.27 -14.29 7.19
C PHE A 201 -15.16 -15.47 7.61
N PRO A 202 -15.29 -15.74 8.93
CA PRO A 202 -16.12 -16.82 9.45
C PRO A 202 -17.62 -16.52 9.37
N ASP A 203 -17.97 -15.23 9.34
CA ASP A 203 -19.32 -14.72 9.22
C ASP A 203 -19.33 -13.36 8.48
N VAL A 204 -20.50 -12.78 8.29
CA VAL A 204 -20.67 -11.55 7.51
C VAL A 204 -20.23 -10.29 8.28
N ALA A 205 -20.31 -10.29 9.61
CA ALA A 205 -20.09 -9.09 10.41
C ALA A 205 -18.68 -8.48 10.23
N PRO A 206 -17.56 -9.22 10.33
CA PRO A 206 -16.24 -8.66 10.10
C PRO A 206 -16.00 -8.23 8.64
N PHE A 207 -16.67 -8.85 7.66
CA PHE A 207 -16.63 -8.37 6.28
C PHE A 207 -17.33 -7.00 6.16
N ILE A 208 -18.50 -6.82 6.77
CA ILE A 208 -19.20 -5.53 6.78
C ILE A 208 -18.43 -4.46 7.55
N GLU A 209 -17.72 -4.83 8.61
CA GLU A 209 -16.81 -3.93 9.30
C GLU A 209 -15.68 -3.44 8.37
N TYR A 210 -15.10 -4.35 7.58
CA TYR A 210 -14.13 -3.99 6.54
C TYR A 210 -14.75 -3.07 5.48
N VAL A 211 -15.97 -3.36 5.01
CA VAL A 211 -16.69 -2.52 4.04
C VAL A 211 -16.83 -1.09 4.58
N ARG A 212 -17.29 -0.93 5.82
CA ARG A 212 -17.43 0.37 6.47
C ARG A 212 -16.10 1.12 6.60
N ALA A 213 -15.03 0.42 6.96
CA ALA A 213 -13.69 1.00 7.10
C ALA A 213 -13.00 1.29 5.75
N SER A 214 -13.61 0.94 4.61
CA SER A 214 -13.05 1.18 3.27
C SER A 214 -13.49 2.48 2.60
N LEU A 215 -14.31 3.30 3.24
CA LEU A 215 -14.86 4.53 2.66
C LEU A 215 -13.79 5.50 2.15
N SER A 216 -12.74 5.69 2.93
CA SER A 216 -11.63 6.57 2.57
C SER A 216 -10.72 5.97 1.48
N GLU A 217 -10.46 4.66 1.55
CA GLU A 217 -9.62 3.94 0.60
C GLU A 217 -10.24 3.93 -0.81
N ASP A 218 -11.56 3.71 -0.91
CA ASP A 218 -12.30 3.60 -2.18
C ASP A 218 -13.26 4.79 -2.40
N ARG A 219 -12.86 5.99 -2.03
CA ARG A 219 -13.72 7.19 -2.05
C ARG A 219 -14.48 7.38 -3.38
N LYS A 220 -13.82 7.18 -4.53
CA LYS A 220 -14.46 7.36 -5.85
C LYS A 220 -15.60 6.37 -6.08
N LEU A 221 -15.49 5.16 -5.57
CA LEU A 221 -16.54 4.17 -5.60
C LEU A 221 -17.74 4.64 -4.77
N TRP A 222 -17.49 5.00 -3.52
CA TRP A 222 -18.54 5.29 -2.55
C TRP A 222 -19.31 6.57 -2.84
N THR A 223 -18.63 7.65 -3.27
CA THR A 223 -19.28 8.95 -3.56
C THR A 223 -20.31 8.89 -4.69
N SER A 224 -20.30 7.86 -5.52
CA SER A 224 -21.25 7.67 -6.61
C SER A 224 -22.47 6.79 -6.21
N MET A 225 -22.48 6.19 -5.03
CA MET A 225 -23.42 5.13 -4.67
C MET A 225 -24.52 5.56 -3.71
N PHE A 226 -24.35 6.66 -2.98
CA PHE A 226 -25.34 7.15 -2.02
C PHE A 226 -25.16 8.63 -1.71
N ASN A 227 -26.26 9.26 -1.27
CA ASN A 227 -26.30 10.65 -0.80
C ASN A 227 -26.78 10.68 0.66
N GLY A 228 -25.83 10.73 1.61
CA GLY A 228 -26.13 10.84 3.02
C GLY A 228 -26.27 9.50 3.76
N LYS A 229 -26.48 9.62 5.07
CA LYS A 229 -26.37 8.50 6.00
C LYS A 229 -27.45 7.42 5.83
N GLU A 230 -28.68 7.81 5.53
CA GLU A 230 -29.80 6.85 5.40
C GLU A 230 -29.63 5.93 4.19
N GLU A 231 -29.26 6.51 3.03
CA GLU A 231 -28.95 5.74 1.83
C GLU A 231 -27.72 4.84 2.03
N TYR A 232 -26.71 5.34 2.75
CA TYR A 232 -25.54 4.56 3.12
C TYR A 232 -25.90 3.33 3.97
N GLU A 233 -26.71 3.48 5.03
CA GLU A 233 -27.11 2.33 5.85
C GLU A 233 -27.98 1.34 5.07
N THR A 234 -28.84 1.85 4.18
CA THR A 234 -29.61 1.00 3.26
C THR A 234 -28.71 0.22 2.31
N LEU A 235 -27.67 0.85 1.78
CA LEU A 235 -26.67 0.20 0.93
C LEU A 235 -25.89 -0.87 1.70
N ILE A 236 -25.44 -0.57 2.92
CA ILE A 236 -24.76 -1.55 3.77
C ILE A 236 -25.65 -2.76 4.06
N GLY A 237 -26.95 -2.56 4.28
CA GLY A 237 -27.92 -3.65 4.41
C GLY A 237 -27.96 -4.54 3.17
N LYS A 238 -28.06 -3.97 1.97
CA LYS A 238 -28.03 -4.72 0.70
C LYS A 238 -26.72 -5.50 0.52
N ILE A 239 -25.56 -4.90 0.85
CA ILE A 239 -24.26 -5.56 0.78
C ILE A 239 -24.22 -6.74 1.77
N SER A 240 -24.78 -6.56 2.98
CA SER A 240 -24.85 -7.62 3.99
C SER A 240 -25.71 -8.80 3.51
N ASP A 241 -26.86 -8.53 2.88
CA ASP A 241 -27.74 -9.57 2.34
C ASP A 241 -27.05 -10.38 1.23
N VAL A 242 -26.33 -9.71 0.33
CA VAL A 242 -25.54 -10.39 -0.71
C VAL A 242 -24.43 -11.22 -0.09
N ALA A 243 -23.67 -10.66 0.85
CA ALA A 243 -22.60 -11.37 1.54
C ALA A 243 -23.11 -12.61 2.29
N THR A 244 -24.31 -12.51 2.90
CA THR A 244 -24.96 -13.65 3.57
C THR A 244 -25.26 -14.77 2.57
N ARG A 245 -25.86 -14.47 1.42
CA ARG A 245 -26.12 -15.47 0.37
C ARG A 245 -24.82 -16.12 -0.14
N TRP A 246 -23.74 -15.34 -0.27
CA TRP A 246 -22.44 -15.90 -0.69
C TRP A 246 -21.87 -16.81 0.39
N LEU A 247 -21.97 -16.41 1.67
CA LEU A 247 -21.52 -17.24 2.78
C LEU A 247 -22.29 -18.57 2.86
N GLU A 248 -23.63 -18.53 2.69
CA GLU A 248 -24.48 -19.71 2.66
C GLU A 248 -24.15 -20.66 1.49
N ARG A 249 -23.89 -20.08 0.31
CA ARG A 249 -23.53 -20.84 -0.90
C ARG A 249 -22.15 -21.50 -0.80
N ASP A 250 -21.13 -20.74 -0.34
CA ASP A 250 -19.73 -21.13 -0.44
C ASP A 250 -19.14 -21.61 0.89
N GLY A 251 -19.89 -21.52 1.99
CA GLY A 251 -19.47 -21.91 3.33
C GLY A 251 -18.46 -20.96 3.98
N LYS A 252 -17.91 -20.01 3.22
CA LYS A 252 -16.95 -18.98 3.68
C LYS A 252 -16.92 -17.79 2.73
N LEU A 253 -16.54 -16.62 3.26
CA LEU A 253 -16.19 -15.46 2.45
C LEU A 253 -14.66 -15.31 2.41
N VAL A 254 -14.06 -15.31 1.22
CA VAL A 254 -12.61 -15.17 1.07
C VAL A 254 -12.30 -13.96 0.20
N MET A 255 -11.82 -12.89 0.83
CA MET A 255 -11.35 -11.70 0.13
C MET A 255 -9.83 -11.74 -0.03
N THR A 256 -9.35 -11.83 -1.26
CA THR A 256 -7.92 -11.84 -1.54
C THR A 256 -7.40 -10.42 -1.75
N LYS A 257 -6.43 -10.02 -0.92
CA LYS A 257 -5.61 -8.84 -1.16
C LYS A 257 -4.46 -9.24 -2.08
N VAL A 258 -4.37 -8.58 -3.23
CA VAL A 258 -3.33 -8.88 -4.22
C VAL A 258 -2.45 -7.64 -4.41
N VAL A 259 -1.18 -7.79 -4.07
CA VAL A 259 -0.17 -6.73 -4.14
C VAL A 259 0.92 -7.13 -5.12
N GLY A 260 1.28 -6.22 -6.01
CA GLY A 260 2.46 -6.34 -6.84
C GLY A 260 3.69 -5.76 -6.15
N GLY A 261 4.83 -6.40 -6.31
CA GLY A 261 6.15 -5.88 -5.97
C GLY A 261 7.05 -5.92 -7.20
N ILE A 262 7.44 -4.76 -7.69
CA ILE A 262 8.41 -4.62 -8.77
C ILE A 262 9.78 -4.49 -8.15
N LEU A 263 10.66 -5.44 -8.43
CA LEU A 263 12.06 -5.42 -8.03
C LEU A 263 12.92 -5.18 -9.27
N ALA A 264 13.67 -4.09 -9.27
CA ALA A 264 14.53 -3.74 -10.39
C ALA A 264 15.98 -3.51 -9.93
N THR A 265 16.93 -3.78 -10.83
CA THR A 265 18.37 -3.60 -10.59
C THR A 265 18.92 -2.57 -11.57
N LYS A 266 19.70 -1.60 -11.07
CA LYS A 266 20.41 -0.59 -11.85
C LYS A 266 21.54 -1.18 -12.66
#